data_61138b0300a6c5ad6335db1537d5b87a
#
_entry.id   61138b0300a6c5ad6335db1537d5b87a
#
_cell.length_a   1.000
_cell.length_b   1.000
_cell.length_c   1.000
_cell.angle_alpha   90.00
_cell.angle_beta   90.00
_cell.angle_gamma   90.00
#
_symmetry.space_group_name_H-M   'P 1'
#
loop_
_entity.id
_entity.type
_entity.pdbx_description
1 polymer ?
#
loop_
_entity_poly.entity_id
_entity_poly.type
_entity_poly.pdbx_seq_one_letter_code
_entity_poly.pdbx_strand_id
1 'polypeptide(L)'
;MGRMPAVRSGRIPDERPSRPGGHPDIDIMNLGQDEMRILQHLFENNRAWSRRMTERDPNFFARLVEQQRPEHLWIGCSDSRVPANEIVGLLPGELFVHRNVANVVVHTDLNCLSVLQFAVEVLQVRHVMVVGHYGCGGVVAALTNRKVGLADNWLRHVQDVRDKHASLLAAIDDPAARADRLCELNVIEQAASVCQTTIVQDAWARGQELTVHGWIYRLHDGRLHDLRMTVTSADSPEVYRANAVALLAEQGAVAGG
;
A
#
# COMPACT_ATOMS: atom_id res chain seq x y z
N MET A 1 16.61 -29.26 63.39
CA MET A 1 17.39 -30.01 62.42
C MET A 1 16.55 -31.16 61.94
N GLY A 2 15.78 -31.00 60.86
CA GLY A 2 14.93 -31.99 60.24
C GLY A 2 15.43 -32.23 58.83
N ARG A 3 15.88 -33.44 58.53
CA ARG A 3 16.35 -33.88 57.21
C ARG A 3 15.15 -34.06 56.28
N MET A 4 15.16 -33.40 55.13
CA MET A 4 14.25 -33.69 54.01
C MET A 4 14.63 -35.02 53.33
N PRO A 5 13.65 -35.83 52.92
CA PRO A 5 13.90 -37.07 52.17
C PRO A 5 14.17 -36.76 50.71
N ALA A 6 15.10 -37.54 50.10
CA ALA A 6 15.52 -37.48 48.70
C ALA A 6 14.38 -37.91 47.77
N VAL A 7 14.12 -37.10 46.76
CA VAL A 7 13.18 -37.40 45.65
C VAL A 7 13.93 -38.36 44.69
N ARG A 8 13.39 -39.56 44.50
CA ARG A 8 13.85 -40.55 43.49
C ARG A 8 13.44 -40.02 42.10
N SER A 9 14.43 -39.92 41.22
CA SER A 9 14.22 -39.64 39.79
C SER A 9 13.61 -40.89 39.13
N GLY A 10 12.30 -40.82 38.87
CA GLY A 10 11.63 -41.79 38.00
C GLY A 10 11.97 -41.48 36.54
N ARG A 11 12.59 -42.38 35.82
CA ARG A 11 12.70 -42.32 34.34
C ARG A 11 11.29 -42.46 33.75
N ILE A 12 10.89 -41.45 32.98
CA ILE A 12 9.71 -41.54 32.13
C ILE A 12 10.09 -42.43 30.91
N PRO A 13 9.33 -43.44 30.54
CA PRO A 13 9.56 -44.19 29.33
C PRO A 13 9.34 -43.32 28.10
N ASP A 14 10.31 -43.33 27.17
CA ASP A 14 10.24 -42.67 25.85
C ASP A 14 9.37 -43.53 24.92
N GLU A 15 8.06 -43.41 25.06
CA GLU A 15 7.10 -43.94 24.08
C GLU A 15 6.90 -42.96 22.93
N ARG A 16 7.87 -42.90 22.04
CA ARG A 16 7.63 -42.31 20.70
C ARG A 16 6.90 -43.36 19.86
N PRO A 17 5.70 -43.01 19.30
CA PRO A 17 5.06 -43.92 18.36
C PRO A 17 5.96 -44.10 17.15
N SER A 18 6.20 -45.35 16.77
CA SER A 18 6.89 -45.77 15.54
C SER A 18 6.21 -45.11 14.34
N ARG A 19 6.95 -44.30 13.59
CA ARG A 19 6.50 -43.70 12.33
C ARG A 19 6.16 -44.85 11.35
N PRO A 20 4.94 -44.89 10.80
CA PRO A 20 4.65 -45.79 9.69
C PRO A 20 5.38 -45.33 8.44
N GLY A 21 6.00 -46.28 7.81
CA GLY A 21 6.45 -46.42 6.44
C GLY A 21 6.89 -45.19 5.65
N GLY A 22 8.05 -45.36 5.01
CA GLY A 22 8.78 -44.45 4.15
C GLY A 22 7.94 -43.43 3.42
N HIS A 23 8.33 -42.15 3.57
CA HIS A 23 7.96 -41.14 2.60
C HIS A 23 8.39 -41.65 1.21
N PRO A 24 7.51 -41.66 0.20
CA PRO A 24 7.98 -41.85 -1.16
C PRO A 24 9.07 -40.83 -1.42
N ASP A 25 10.20 -41.25 -1.96
CA ASP A 25 11.24 -40.36 -2.45
C ASP A 25 10.58 -39.42 -3.42
N ILE A 26 10.30 -38.21 -2.94
CA ILE A 26 9.79 -37.12 -3.79
C ILE A 26 10.94 -36.73 -4.69
N ASP A 27 10.89 -37.15 -5.93
CA ASP A 27 11.87 -36.80 -6.96
C ASP A 27 11.83 -35.29 -7.17
N ILE A 28 12.68 -34.56 -6.43
CA ILE A 28 12.80 -33.11 -6.42
C ILE A 28 13.09 -32.57 -7.83
N MET A 29 13.67 -33.35 -8.71
CA MET A 29 13.92 -32.99 -10.10
C MET A 29 12.63 -32.99 -10.96
N ASN A 30 11.61 -33.74 -10.59
CA ASN A 30 10.33 -33.76 -11.29
C ASN A 30 9.32 -32.71 -10.79
N LEU A 31 9.40 -32.32 -9.51
CA LEU A 31 8.50 -31.24 -8.98
C LEU A 31 8.70 -29.90 -9.68
N GLY A 32 9.92 -29.55 -10.05
CA GLY A 32 10.20 -28.28 -10.75
C GLY A 32 9.69 -28.20 -12.19
N GLN A 33 9.44 -29.32 -12.86
CA GLN A 33 8.95 -29.34 -14.25
C GLN A 33 7.43 -29.25 -14.32
N ASP A 34 6.71 -29.83 -13.38
CA ASP A 34 5.24 -29.77 -13.35
C ASP A 34 4.72 -28.45 -12.77
N GLU A 35 5.40 -27.85 -11.76
CA GLU A 35 5.08 -26.50 -11.27
C GLU A 35 5.38 -25.43 -12.33
N MET A 36 6.44 -25.56 -13.14
CA MET A 36 6.70 -24.68 -14.27
C MET A 36 5.60 -24.74 -15.33
N ARG A 37 4.87 -25.85 -15.46
CA ARG A 37 3.77 -25.98 -16.40
C ARG A 37 2.55 -25.16 -16.02
N ILE A 38 2.26 -24.99 -14.72
CA ILE A 38 1.06 -24.28 -14.25
C ILE A 38 1.11 -22.79 -14.63
N LEU A 39 2.28 -22.13 -14.54
CA LEU A 39 2.48 -20.72 -14.83
C LEU A 39 3.32 -20.45 -16.08
N GLN A 40 3.54 -21.44 -16.93
CA GLN A 40 4.40 -21.33 -18.11
C GLN A 40 4.02 -20.16 -19.01
N HIS A 41 2.71 -19.90 -19.16
CA HIS A 41 2.19 -18.78 -19.93
C HIS A 41 2.71 -17.41 -19.45
N LEU A 42 2.98 -17.24 -18.14
CA LEU A 42 3.53 -16.00 -17.60
C LEU A 42 4.98 -15.80 -18.05
N PHE A 43 5.78 -16.85 -18.06
CA PHE A 43 7.15 -16.79 -18.61
C PHE A 43 7.15 -16.51 -20.12
N GLU A 44 6.22 -17.08 -20.85
CA GLU A 44 6.06 -16.82 -22.30
C GLU A 44 5.65 -15.36 -22.53
N ASN A 45 4.68 -14.85 -21.76
CA ASN A 45 4.27 -13.44 -21.80
C ASN A 45 5.45 -12.51 -21.46
N ASN A 46 6.24 -12.84 -20.42
CA ASN A 46 7.42 -12.06 -20.07
C ASN A 46 8.47 -12.05 -21.18
N ARG A 47 8.77 -13.22 -21.79
CA ARG A 47 9.69 -13.29 -22.95
C ARG A 47 9.19 -12.45 -24.12
N ALA A 48 7.89 -12.50 -24.42
CA ALA A 48 7.29 -11.71 -25.47
C ALA A 48 7.34 -10.20 -25.16
N TRP A 49 7.06 -9.82 -23.92
CA TRP A 49 7.19 -8.44 -23.45
C TRP A 49 8.64 -7.95 -23.58
N SER A 50 9.60 -8.72 -23.08
CA SER A 50 11.03 -8.37 -23.16
C SER A 50 11.49 -8.14 -24.60
N ARG A 51 11.10 -9.03 -25.54
CA ARG A 51 11.41 -8.84 -26.96
C ARG A 51 10.81 -7.55 -27.50
N ARG A 52 9.53 -7.27 -27.25
CA ARG A 52 8.89 -6.01 -27.70
C ARG A 52 9.60 -4.77 -27.17
N MET A 53 10.07 -4.80 -25.91
CA MET A 53 10.80 -3.67 -25.33
C MET A 53 12.14 -3.47 -26.03
N THR A 54 12.89 -4.55 -26.29
CA THR A 54 14.19 -4.49 -26.99
C THR A 54 14.03 -4.10 -28.47
N GLU A 55 12.95 -4.53 -29.14
CA GLU A 55 12.66 -4.14 -30.53
C GLU A 55 12.36 -2.63 -30.66
N ARG A 56 11.65 -2.07 -29.66
CA ARG A 56 11.38 -0.62 -29.61
C ARG A 56 12.61 0.20 -29.26
N ASP A 57 13.43 -0.31 -28.38
CA ASP A 57 14.62 0.35 -27.86
C ASP A 57 15.67 -0.69 -27.44
N PRO A 58 16.70 -0.93 -28.28
CA PRO A 58 17.73 -1.93 -28.00
C PRO A 58 18.49 -1.70 -26.67
N ASN A 59 18.53 -0.46 -26.17
CA ASN A 59 19.23 -0.10 -24.95
C ASN A 59 18.29 -0.05 -23.71
N PHE A 60 17.02 -0.42 -23.86
CA PHE A 60 16.03 -0.30 -22.78
C PHE A 60 16.50 -0.95 -21.46
N PHE A 61 16.87 -2.22 -21.50
CA PHE A 61 17.31 -2.94 -20.29
C PHE A 61 18.70 -2.49 -19.82
N ALA A 62 19.62 -2.11 -20.71
CA ALA A 62 20.92 -1.60 -20.32
C ALA A 62 20.77 -0.34 -19.46
N ARG A 63 19.92 0.61 -19.87
CA ARG A 63 19.64 1.79 -19.05
C ARG A 63 19.01 1.47 -17.69
N LEU A 64 18.12 0.49 -17.62
CA LEU A 64 17.51 0.08 -16.34
C LEU A 64 18.53 -0.52 -15.37
N VAL A 65 19.53 -1.24 -15.86
CA VAL A 65 20.62 -1.80 -15.02
C VAL A 65 21.49 -0.68 -14.44
N GLU A 66 21.77 0.35 -15.22
CA GLU A 66 22.67 1.43 -14.84
C GLU A 66 22.01 2.49 -13.93
N GLN A 67 20.69 2.61 -13.95
CA GLN A 67 20.02 3.76 -13.34
C GLN A 67 18.70 3.42 -12.64
N GLN A 68 18.68 3.60 -11.31
CA GLN A 68 17.45 3.74 -10.53
C GLN A 68 17.41 5.18 -9.97
N ARG A 69 16.73 6.09 -10.67
CA ARG A 69 16.57 7.48 -10.26
C ARG A 69 15.10 7.94 -10.45
N PRO A 70 14.15 7.32 -9.75
CA PRO A 70 12.77 7.75 -9.79
C PRO A 70 12.66 9.13 -9.12
N GLU A 71 11.89 10.03 -9.75
CA GLU A 71 11.51 11.30 -9.11
C GLU A 71 10.29 11.18 -8.22
N HIS A 72 9.60 10.04 -8.26
CA HIS A 72 8.29 9.83 -7.70
C HIS A 72 8.24 8.58 -6.82
N LEU A 73 7.60 8.70 -5.64
CA LEU A 73 7.12 7.57 -4.84
C LEU A 73 5.59 7.50 -4.92
N TRP A 74 5.06 6.35 -5.30
CA TRP A 74 3.65 6.04 -5.26
C TRP A 74 3.34 5.16 -4.04
N ILE A 75 2.43 5.60 -3.16
CA ILE A 75 1.86 4.81 -2.06
C ILE A 75 0.40 4.55 -2.41
N GLY A 76 0.06 3.33 -2.81
CA GLY A 76 -1.24 3.00 -3.35
C GLY A 76 -1.89 1.74 -2.78
N CYS A 77 -3.12 1.49 -3.24
CA CYS A 77 -3.83 0.27 -2.89
C CYS A 77 -3.24 -0.96 -3.60
N SER A 78 -3.29 -2.13 -2.92
CA SER A 78 -2.93 -3.43 -3.49
C SER A 78 -3.94 -3.95 -4.53
N ASP A 79 -5.02 -3.23 -4.80
CA ASP A 79 -6.05 -3.61 -5.79
C ASP A 79 -5.41 -3.83 -7.15
N SER A 80 -5.64 -5.01 -7.75
CA SER A 80 -5.02 -5.43 -9.01
C SER A 80 -5.43 -4.58 -10.22
N ARG A 81 -6.52 -3.82 -10.10
CA ARG A 81 -7.03 -2.91 -11.13
C ARG A 81 -6.33 -1.55 -11.17
N VAL A 82 -5.35 -1.32 -10.26
CA VAL A 82 -4.64 -0.04 -10.12
C VAL A 82 -3.15 -0.25 -10.45
N PRO A 83 -2.77 -0.36 -11.73
CA PRO A 83 -1.37 -0.52 -12.14
C PRO A 83 -0.65 0.84 -12.17
N ALA A 84 0.08 1.18 -11.12
CA ALA A 84 0.64 2.52 -10.88
C ALA A 84 1.37 3.13 -12.10
N ASN A 85 2.35 2.42 -12.67
CA ASN A 85 3.13 2.92 -13.80
C ASN A 85 2.27 3.18 -15.04
N GLU A 86 1.32 2.28 -15.34
CA GLU A 86 0.46 2.41 -16.53
C GLU A 86 -0.47 3.62 -16.42
N ILE A 87 -1.03 3.86 -15.21
CA ILE A 87 -1.97 4.96 -14.95
C ILE A 87 -1.33 6.32 -15.21
N VAL A 88 -0.05 6.49 -14.83
CA VAL A 88 0.67 7.76 -15.00
C VAL A 88 1.58 7.80 -16.22
N GLY A 89 1.60 6.72 -17.03
CA GLY A 89 2.39 6.65 -18.26
C GLY A 89 3.91 6.64 -18.04
N LEU A 90 4.36 6.22 -16.85
CA LEU A 90 5.77 6.13 -16.52
C LEU A 90 6.34 4.74 -16.83
N LEU A 91 7.59 4.71 -17.31
CA LEU A 91 8.30 3.48 -17.61
C LEU A 91 8.84 2.81 -16.33
N PRO A 92 9.21 1.51 -16.43
CA PRO A 92 9.98 0.87 -15.37
C PRO A 92 11.23 1.69 -15.00
N GLY A 93 11.49 1.85 -13.69
CA GLY A 93 12.60 2.65 -13.17
C GLY A 93 12.28 4.12 -12.86
N GLU A 94 11.17 4.67 -13.37
CA GLU A 94 10.77 6.07 -13.18
C GLU A 94 9.87 6.29 -11.97
N LEU A 95 9.28 5.22 -11.42
CA LEU A 95 8.37 5.26 -10.29
C LEU A 95 8.78 4.25 -9.22
N PHE A 96 9.03 4.71 -8.00
CA PHE A 96 9.18 3.84 -6.84
C PHE A 96 7.80 3.56 -6.23
N VAL A 97 7.49 2.31 -5.89
CA VAL A 97 6.10 1.92 -5.58
C VAL A 97 6.02 1.17 -4.25
N HIS A 98 5.16 1.64 -3.36
CA HIS A 98 4.67 0.91 -2.20
C HIS A 98 3.17 0.64 -2.33
N ARG A 99 2.72 -0.56 -1.93
CA ARG A 99 1.30 -0.93 -2.00
C ARG A 99 0.88 -1.73 -0.78
N ASN A 100 -0.29 -1.36 -0.24
CA ASN A 100 -0.95 -2.11 0.83
C ASN A 100 -2.48 -2.05 0.67
N VAL A 101 -3.23 -2.78 1.47
CA VAL A 101 -4.70 -2.72 1.42
C VAL A 101 -5.17 -1.32 1.84
N ALA A 102 -5.92 -0.65 0.96
CA ALA A 102 -6.50 0.68 1.15
C ALA A 102 -5.48 1.84 1.29
N ASN A 103 -4.28 1.72 0.71
CA ASN A 103 -3.26 2.81 0.68
C ASN A 103 -3.02 3.51 2.03
N VAL A 104 -3.02 2.73 3.12
CA VAL A 104 -2.90 3.23 4.49
C VAL A 104 -1.44 3.55 4.83
N VAL A 105 -1.20 4.64 5.56
CA VAL A 105 0.10 5.05 6.09
C VAL A 105 0.02 5.16 7.61
N VAL A 106 0.72 4.28 8.30
CA VAL A 106 0.75 4.21 9.76
C VAL A 106 2.15 4.50 10.27
N HIS A 107 2.28 5.38 11.26
CA HIS A 107 3.58 5.79 11.81
C HIS A 107 4.36 4.66 12.53
N THR A 108 3.76 3.49 12.69
CA THR A 108 4.38 2.28 13.25
C THR A 108 4.51 1.15 12.23
N ASP A 109 4.08 1.36 10.98
CA ASP A 109 4.28 0.40 9.90
C ASP A 109 5.70 0.55 9.32
N LEU A 110 6.63 -0.21 9.89
CA LEU A 110 8.04 -0.19 9.46
C LEU A 110 8.21 -0.56 7.98
N ASN A 111 7.29 -1.31 7.38
CA ASN A 111 7.36 -1.64 5.96
C ASN A 111 7.12 -0.38 5.10
N CYS A 112 6.04 0.35 5.35
CA CYS A 112 5.78 1.60 4.64
C CYS A 112 6.87 2.66 4.92
N LEU A 113 7.26 2.81 6.20
CA LEU A 113 8.28 3.79 6.60
C LEU A 113 9.66 3.49 6.00
N SER A 114 10.06 2.22 5.87
CA SER A 114 11.32 1.84 5.23
C SER A 114 11.34 2.21 3.75
N VAL A 115 10.23 2.00 3.04
CA VAL A 115 10.09 2.40 1.64
C VAL A 115 10.13 3.92 1.50
N LEU A 116 9.41 4.63 2.38
CA LEU A 116 9.39 6.10 2.39
C LEU A 116 10.80 6.66 2.67
N GLN A 117 11.49 6.14 3.68
CA GLN A 117 12.85 6.57 4.00
C GLN A 117 13.82 6.32 2.85
N PHE A 118 13.79 5.13 2.27
CA PHE A 118 14.65 4.81 1.13
C PHE A 118 14.38 5.74 -0.05
N ALA A 119 13.10 6.00 -0.35
CA ALA A 119 12.72 6.92 -1.42
C ALA A 119 13.21 8.35 -1.17
N VAL A 120 13.01 8.88 0.03
CA VAL A 120 13.33 10.29 0.37
C VAL A 120 14.82 10.50 0.60
N GLU A 121 15.51 9.60 1.31
CA GLU A 121 16.89 9.83 1.72
C GLU A 121 17.91 9.23 0.74
N VAL A 122 17.62 8.05 0.16
CA VAL A 122 18.57 7.36 -0.72
C VAL A 122 18.31 7.71 -2.18
N LEU A 123 17.07 7.57 -2.65
CA LEU A 123 16.70 7.85 -4.04
C LEU A 123 16.46 9.35 -4.29
N GLN A 124 16.22 10.13 -3.21
CA GLN A 124 15.96 11.56 -3.25
C GLN A 124 14.80 11.94 -4.18
N VAL A 125 13.70 11.19 -4.07
CA VAL A 125 12.47 11.52 -4.81
C VAL A 125 11.98 12.92 -4.43
N ARG A 126 11.38 13.61 -5.39
CA ARG A 126 10.83 14.96 -5.19
C ARG A 126 9.32 14.95 -4.92
N HIS A 127 8.66 13.85 -5.25
CA HIS A 127 7.21 13.73 -5.12
C HIS A 127 6.83 12.43 -4.43
N VAL A 128 6.01 12.53 -3.38
CA VAL A 128 5.34 11.39 -2.73
C VAL A 128 3.85 11.50 -3.01
N MET A 129 3.28 10.53 -3.70
CA MET A 129 1.87 10.50 -4.06
C MET A 129 1.15 9.42 -3.27
N VAL A 130 0.22 9.80 -2.42
CA VAL A 130 -0.73 8.87 -1.80
C VAL A 130 -1.93 8.76 -2.72
N VAL A 131 -2.15 7.56 -3.27
CA VAL A 131 -3.17 7.36 -4.29
C VAL A 131 -4.14 6.27 -3.89
N GLY A 132 -5.38 6.69 -3.61
CA GLY A 132 -6.52 5.81 -3.43
C GLY A 132 -7.26 5.55 -4.73
N HIS A 133 -8.33 4.78 -4.63
CA HIS A 133 -9.24 4.57 -5.76
C HIS A 133 -10.68 4.41 -5.29
N TYR A 134 -11.63 4.82 -6.10
CA TYR A 134 -13.04 4.58 -5.83
C TYR A 134 -13.36 3.07 -5.91
N GLY A 135 -14.37 2.65 -5.15
CA GLY A 135 -14.76 1.25 -5.08
C GLY A 135 -13.71 0.34 -4.40
N CYS A 136 -12.88 0.89 -3.51
CA CYS A 136 -11.90 0.12 -2.74
C CYS A 136 -12.58 -0.86 -1.78
N GLY A 137 -12.33 -2.17 -1.98
CA GLY A 137 -12.94 -3.22 -1.15
C GLY A 137 -12.58 -3.13 0.34
N GLY A 138 -11.36 -2.65 0.67
CA GLY A 138 -10.93 -2.41 2.04
C GLY A 138 -11.68 -1.24 2.69
N VAL A 139 -11.85 -0.13 1.96
CA VAL A 139 -12.61 1.04 2.45
C VAL A 139 -14.08 0.69 2.64
N VAL A 140 -14.70 -0.03 1.70
CA VAL A 140 -16.09 -0.51 1.84
C VAL A 140 -16.24 -1.45 3.05
N ALA A 141 -15.30 -2.36 3.27
CA ALA A 141 -15.32 -3.24 4.43
C ALA A 141 -15.21 -2.46 5.76
N ALA A 142 -14.35 -1.43 5.82
CA ALA A 142 -14.22 -0.54 6.97
C ALA A 142 -15.50 0.27 7.23
N LEU A 143 -16.12 0.82 6.16
CA LEU A 143 -17.36 1.59 6.25
C LEU A 143 -18.52 0.75 6.80
N THR A 144 -18.65 -0.49 6.32
CA THR A 144 -19.79 -1.37 6.63
C THR A 144 -19.54 -2.32 7.81
N ASN A 145 -18.36 -2.26 8.45
CA ASN A 145 -17.90 -3.20 9.47
C ASN A 145 -17.94 -4.67 9.01
N ARG A 146 -17.79 -4.91 7.69
CA ARG A 146 -17.74 -6.27 7.15
C ARG A 146 -16.47 -6.97 7.61
N LYS A 147 -16.62 -8.21 8.11
CA LYS A 147 -15.50 -9.02 8.56
C LYS A 147 -14.73 -9.62 7.39
N VAL A 148 -13.42 -9.42 7.38
CA VAL A 148 -12.48 -9.94 6.37
C VAL A 148 -11.30 -10.69 7.00
N GLY A 149 -11.41 -11.02 8.29
CA GLY A 149 -10.40 -11.79 9.02
C GLY A 149 -9.25 -10.94 9.56
N LEU A 150 -8.00 -11.38 9.39
CA LEU A 150 -6.83 -10.67 9.94
C LEU A 150 -6.75 -9.22 9.48
N ALA A 151 -7.16 -8.94 8.23
CA ALA A 151 -7.16 -7.59 7.68
C ALA A 151 -8.08 -6.61 8.43
N ASP A 152 -9.02 -7.09 9.26
CA ASP A 152 -9.84 -6.22 10.12
C ASP A 152 -8.96 -5.35 11.04
N ASN A 153 -7.83 -5.88 11.53
CA ASN A 153 -6.92 -5.12 12.38
C ASN A 153 -6.26 -3.97 11.60
N TRP A 154 -5.90 -4.20 10.36
CA TRP A 154 -5.35 -3.18 9.47
C TRP A 154 -6.39 -2.13 9.09
N LEU A 155 -7.59 -2.56 8.78
CA LEU A 155 -8.69 -1.67 8.40
C LEU A 155 -9.22 -0.80 9.55
N ARG A 156 -8.78 -1.03 10.81
CA ARG A 156 -9.03 -0.10 11.92
C ARG A 156 -8.57 1.31 11.59
N HIS A 157 -7.44 1.47 10.92
CA HIS A 157 -6.93 2.78 10.51
C HIS A 157 -7.89 3.50 9.54
N VAL A 158 -8.59 2.77 8.68
CA VAL A 158 -9.63 3.35 7.81
C VAL A 158 -10.92 3.63 8.61
N GLN A 159 -11.24 2.79 9.61
CA GLN A 159 -12.37 3.07 10.51
C GLN A 159 -12.12 4.31 11.36
N ASP A 160 -10.88 4.57 11.81
CA ASP A 160 -10.52 5.79 12.51
C ASP A 160 -10.78 7.03 11.63
N VAL A 161 -10.46 6.96 10.33
CA VAL A 161 -10.81 8.02 9.36
C VAL A 161 -12.32 8.18 9.24
N ARG A 162 -13.06 7.09 9.10
CA ARG A 162 -14.53 7.11 9.06
C ARG A 162 -15.11 7.80 10.29
N ASP A 163 -14.65 7.42 11.47
CA ASP A 163 -15.19 7.91 12.74
C ASP A 163 -14.81 9.38 12.96
N LYS A 164 -13.61 9.81 12.54
CA LYS A 164 -13.17 11.21 12.53
C LYS A 164 -14.06 12.09 11.67
N HIS A 165 -14.57 11.57 10.55
CA HIS A 165 -15.41 12.29 9.59
C HIS A 165 -16.87 11.83 9.60
N ALA A 166 -17.34 11.26 10.73
CA ALA A 166 -18.66 10.66 10.85
C ALA A 166 -19.80 11.62 10.46
N SER A 167 -19.72 12.89 10.84
CA SER A 167 -20.75 13.90 10.53
C SER A 167 -20.86 14.16 9.02
N LEU A 168 -19.73 14.26 8.33
CA LEU A 168 -19.70 14.47 6.88
C LEU A 168 -20.26 13.26 6.14
N LEU A 169 -19.87 12.05 6.56
CA LEU A 169 -20.34 10.81 5.96
C LEU A 169 -21.83 10.57 6.22
N ALA A 170 -22.34 10.94 7.41
CA ALA A 170 -23.75 10.80 7.76
C ALA A 170 -24.68 11.70 6.93
N ALA A 171 -24.19 12.79 6.40
CA ALA A 171 -24.93 13.70 5.53
C ALA A 171 -25.13 13.17 4.09
N ILE A 172 -24.51 12.03 3.74
CA ILE A 172 -24.60 11.44 2.40
C ILE A 172 -25.54 10.22 2.48
N ASP A 173 -26.72 10.31 1.86
CA ASP A 173 -27.72 9.25 1.91
C ASP A 173 -27.34 8.04 1.05
N ASP A 174 -26.82 8.28 -0.16
CA ASP A 174 -26.41 7.18 -1.06
C ASP A 174 -25.21 6.42 -0.53
N PRO A 175 -25.33 5.08 -0.30
CA PRO A 175 -24.24 4.26 0.23
C PRO A 175 -23.01 4.21 -0.67
N ALA A 176 -23.16 4.31 -2.00
CA ALA A 176 -22.07 4.29 -2.94
C ALA A 176 -21.29 5.60 -2.87
N ALA A 177 -21.99 6.73 -2.90
CA ALA A 177 -21.39 8.06 -2.74
C ALA A 177 -20.70 8.21 -1.37
N ARG A 178 -21.29 7.63 -0.31
CA ARG A 178 -20.67 7.61 1.03
C ARG A 178 -19.37 6.81 1.05
N ALA A 179 -19.32 5.66 0.35
CA ALA A 179 -18.11 4.85 0.24
C ALA A 179 -17.04 5.59 -0.57
N ASP A 180 -17.41 6.24 -1.66
CA ASP A 180 -16.51 7.05 -2.48
C ASP A 180 -15.95 8.23 -1.67
N ARG A 181 -16.79 8.92 -0.89
CA ARG A 181 -16.34 9.98 0.01
C ARG A 181 -15.35 9.48 1.05
N LEU A 182 -15.56 8.28 1.61
CA LEU A 182 -14.58 7.71 2.54
C LEU A 182 -13.26 7.34 1.83
N CYS A 183 -13.29 6.94 0.56
CA CYS A 183 -12.05 6.75 -0.22
C CYS A 183 -11.25 8.05 -0.34
N GLU A 184 -11.92 9.18 -0.62
CA GLU A 184 -11.29 10.50 -0.71
C GLU A 184 -10.72 10.96 0.63
N LEU A 185 -11.51 10.88 1.70
CA LEU A 185 -11.09 11.22 3.06
C LEU A 185 -9.91 10.37 3.52
N ASN A 186 -9.92 9.07 3.20
CA ASN A 186 -8.81 8.19 3.52
C ASN A 186 -7.52 8.66 2.83
N VAL A 187 -7.56 9.02 1.55
CA VAL A 187 -6.38 9.56 0.85
C VAL A 187 -5.85 10.83 1.53
N ILE A 188 -6.72 11.77 1.85
CA ILE A 188 -6.34 13.05 2.50
C ILE A 188 -5.67 12.78 3.85
N GLU A 189 -6.25 11.92 4.69
CA GLU A 189 -5.70 11.59 6.00
C GLU A 189 -4.38 10.82 5.89
N GLN A 190 -4.24 9.90 4.93
CA GLN A 190 -2.99 9.18 4.73
C GLN A 190 -1.88 10.09 4.15
N ALA A 191 -2.21 11.03 3.28
CA ALA A 191 -1.26 12.06 2.83
C ALA A 191 -0.80 12.97 3.98
N ALA A 192 -1.72 13.35 4.88
CA ALA A 192 -1.37 14.06 6.11
C ALA A 192 -0.45 13.22 7.01
N SER A 193 -0.72 11.91 7.14
CA SER A 193 0.14 10.98 7.88
C SER A 193 1.54 10.91 7.31
N VAL A 194 1.71 10.89 5.98
CA VAL A 194 3.04 10.98 5.32
C VAL A 194 3.75 12.26 5.74
N CYS A 195 3.07 13.41 5.67
CA CYS A 195 3.64 14.71 6.05
C CYS A 195 4.13 14.74 7.51
N GLN A 196 3.46 14.01 8.41
CA GLN A 196 3.77 13.97 9.83
C GLN A 196 4.89 12.98 10.19
N THR A 197 5.35 12.16 9.25
CA THR A 197 6.50 11.26 9.50
C THR A 197 7.77 12.07 9.78
N THR A 198 8.63 11.57 10.67
CA THR A 198 9.95 12.19 10.91
C THR A 198 10.77 12.27 9.63
N ILE A 199 10.62 11.30 8.73
CA ILE A 199 11.32 11.23 7.44
C ILE A 199 11.03 12.48 6.58
N VAL A 200 9.75 12.84 6.43
CA VAL A 200 9.33 13.99 5.62
C VAL A 200 9.63 15.30 6.36
N GLN A 201 9.38 15.36 7.67
CA GLN A 201 9.69 16.53 8.48
C GLN A 201 11.19 16.87 8.46
N ASP A 202 12.06 15.87 8.60
CA ASP A 202 13.50 16.05 8.55
C ASP A 202 13.98 16.43 7.13
N ALA A 203 13.33 15.90 6.08
CA ALA A 203 13.60 16.29 4.69
C ALA A 203 13.34 17.80 4.48
N TRP A 204 12.19 18.28 4.91
CA TRP A 204 11.86 19.70 4.84
C TRP A 204 12.75 20.56 5.73
N ALA A 205 13.08 20.11 6.95
CA ALA A 205 13.95 20.84 7.87
C ALA A 205 15.37 21.05 7.29
N ARG A 206 15.87 20.09 6.49
CA ARG A 206 17.17 20.25 5.80
C ARG A 206 17.08 20.95 4.45
N GLY A 207 15.89 21.48 4.07
CA GLY A 207 15.69 22.21 2.82
C GLY A 207 15.60 21.32 1.58
N GLN A 208 15.32 20.02 1.73
CA GLN A 208 15.13 19.12 0.60
C GLN A 208 13.81 19.44 -0.11
N GLU A 209 13.86 19.59 -1.43
CA GLU A 209 12.66 19.73 -2.26
C GLU A 209 11.85 18.43 -2.21
N LEU A 210 10.72 18.45 -1.53
CA LEU A 210 9.84 17.31 -1.38
C LEU A 210 8.39 17.78 -1.30
N THR A 211 7.54 17.22 -2.16
CA THR A 211 6.11 17.52 -2.21
C THR A 211 5.30 16.25 -1.97
N VAL A 212 4.32 16.32 -1.08
CA VAL A 212 3.37 15.24 -0.80
C VAL A 212 2.03 15.56 -1.45
N HIS A 213 1.46 14.59 -2.18
CA HIS A 213 0.20 14.72 -2.91
C HIS A 213 -0.82 13.70 -2.46
N GLY A 214 -2.10 14.06 -2.45
CA GLY A 214 -3.24 13.16 -2.26
C GLY A 214 -4.11 13.11 -3.51
N TRP A 215 -4.14 11.97 -4.20
CA TRP A 215 -4.91 11.76 -5.44
C TRP A 215 -5.84 10.57 -5.33
N ILE A 216 -6.91 10.57 -6.12
CA ILE A 216 -7.82 9.43 -6.21
C ILE A 216 -8.02 9.00 -7.67
N TYR A 217 -7.97 7.68 -7.89
CA TYR A 217 -8.14 7.07 -9.19
C TYR A 217 -9.57 6.57 -9.38
N ARG A 218 -10.19 6.94 -10.48
CA ARG A 218 -11.52 6.47 -10.85
C ARG A 218 -11.41 5.32 -11.84
N LEU A 219 -11.80 4.12 -11.41
CA LEU A 219 -11.77 2.91 -12.23
C LEU A 219 -12.68 2.99 -13.45
N HIS A 220 -13.77 3.76 -13.38
CA HIS A 220 -14.78 3.85 -14.42
C HIS A 220 -14.29 4.59 -15.69
N ASP A 221 -13.45 5.61 -15.52
CA ASP A 221 -12.96 6.43 -16.63
C ASP A 221 -11.43 6.45 -16.79
N GLY A 222 -10.71 5.74 -15.89
CA GLY A 222 -9.26 5.65 -15.91
C GLY A 222 -8.54 6.95 -15.56
N ARG A 223 -9.18 7.87 -14.82
CA ARG A 223 -8.61 9.18 -14.50
C ARG A 223 -8.17 9.33 -13.06
N LEU A 224 -7.09 10.07 -12.87
CA LEU A 224 -6.68 10.60 -11.58
C LEU A 224 -7.35 11.95 -11.31
N HIS A 225 -7.80 12.13 -10.07
CA HIS A 225 -8.34 13.39 -9.57
C HIS A 225 -7.49 13.87 -8.40
N ASP A 226 -7.11 15.14 -8.45
CA ASP A 226 -6.39 15.82 -7.38
C ASP A 226 -7.39 16.23 -6.27
N LEU A 227 -7.15 15.74 -5.04
CA LEU A 227 -7.97 16.06 -3.87
C LEU A 227 -7.56 17.38 -3.20
N ARG A 228 -6.72 18.18 -3.85
CA ARG A 228 -6.21 19.45 -3.32
C ARG A 228 -5.40 19.30 -2.04
N MET A 229 -4.90 18.10 -1.80
CA MET A 229 -3.96 17.81 -0.73
C MET A 229 -2.55 17.75 -1.33
N THR A 230 -1.95 18.95 -1.51
CA THR A 230 -0.58 19.11 -2.00
C THR A 230 0.22 19.96 -1.02
N VAL A 231 1.23 19.37 -0.39
CA VAL A 231 2.02 19.97 0.68
C VAL A 231 3.50 20.00 0.28
N THR A 232 4.10 21.19 0.28
CA THR A 232 5.49 21.42 -0.18
C THR A 232 6.47 21.74 0.94
N SER A 233 5.99 21.94 2.17
CA SER A 233 6.82 22.32 3.31
C SER A 233 6.18 21.89 4.63
N ALA A 234 6.94 22.04 5.72
CA ALA A 234 6.43 21.84 7.07
C ALA A 234 5.37 22.87 7.51
N ASP A 235 5.10 23.89 6.69
CA ASP A 235 4.16 24.96 7.00
C ASP A 235 2.72 24.46 6.94
N SER A 236 2.29 23.84 8.03
CA SER A 236 0.90 23.51 8.31
C SER A 236 0.24 22.45 7.40
N PRO A 237 0.72 21.19 7.36
CA PRO A 237 -0.03 20.10 6.71
C PRO A 237 -1.49 20.02 7.14
N GLU A 238 -1.80 20.43 8.37
CA GLU A 238 -3.16 20.49 8.92
C GLU A 238 -4.05 21.48 8.20
N VAL A 239 -3.51 22.62 7.73
CA VAL A 239 -4.27 23.60 6.95
C VAL A 239 -4.65 23.03 5.59
N TYR A 240 -3.71 22.39 4.90
CA TYR A 240 -3.98 21.74 3.62
C TYR A 240 -5.01 20.62 3.77
N ARG A 241 -4.89 19.80 4.80
CA ARG A 241 -5.87 18.76 5.13
C ARG A 241 -7.26 19.34 5.41
N ALA A 242 -7.34 20.36 6.26
CA ALA A 242 -8.60 21.00 6.60
C ALA A 242 -9.28 21.63 5.36
N ASN A 243 -8.52 22.30 4.50
CA ASN A 243 -9.01 22.89 3.26
C ASN A 243 -9.50 21.81 2.27
N ALA A 244 -8.74 20.71 2.11
CA ALA A 244 -9.14 19.60 1.24
C ALA A 244 -10.45 18.97 1.73
N VAL A 245 -10.61 18.73 3.03
CA VAL A 245 -11.85 18.20 3.62
C VAL A 245 -13.02 19.18 3.46
N ALA A 246 -12.80 20.49 3.64
CA ALA A 246 -13.82 21.50 3.46
C ALA A 246 -14.35 21.55 2.00
N LEU A 247 -13.46 21.47 1.02
CA LEU A 247 -13.83 21.41 -0.40
C LEU A 247 -14.68 20.17 -0.73
N LEU A 248 -14.37 19.02 -0.11
CA LEU A 248 -15.20 17.82 -0.27
C LEU A 248 -16.60 18.00 0.34
N ALA A 249 -16.72 18.69 1.47
CA ALA A 249 -18.00 18.98 2.10
C ALA A 249 -18.87 19.88 1.22
N GLU A 250 -18.29 20.91 0.60
CA GLU A 250 -19.00 21.82 -0.33
C GLU A 250 -19.52 21.09 -1.57
N GLN A 251 -18.72 20.19 -2.16
CA GLN A 251 -19.11 19.38 -3.32
C GLN A 251 -20.28 18.43 -3.02
N GLY A 252 -20.41 17.95 -1.78
CA GLY A 252 -21.55 17.13 -1.34
C GLY A 252 -22.85 17.92 -1.20
N ALA A 253 -22.77 19.20 -0.87
CA ALA A 253 -23.94 20.08 -0.73
C ALA A 253 -24.56 20.48 -2.08
N VAL A 254 -23.76 20.54 -3.16
CA VAL A 254 -24.23 20.93 -4.51
C VAL A 254 -24.91 19.77 -5.24
N ALA A 255 -24.61 18.51 -4.91
CA ALA A 255 -25.20 17.33 -5.55
C ALA A 255 -26.57 16.93 -4.95
N GLY A 256 -27.02 17.58 -3.88
CA GLY A 256 -28.29 17.33 -3.18
C GLY A 256 -29.34 18.44 -3.31
N GLY A 257 -29.17 19.37 -4.26
CA GLY A 257 -30.09 20.48 -4.53
C GLY A 257 -30.91 20.28 -5.81
#